data_9d7a03854c32d84f8410a772f1ea4694
#
_entry.id   9d7a03854c32d84f8410a772f1ea4694
#
_cell.length_a   1.000
_cell.length_b   1.000
_cell.length_c   1.000
_cell.angle_alpha   90.00
_cell.angle_beta   90.00
_cell.angle_gamma   90.00
#
_symmetry.space_group_name_H-M   'P 1'
#
loop_
_entity.id
_entity.type
_entity.pdbx_description
1 polymer ?
#
loop_
_entity_poly.entity_id
_entity_poly.type
_entity_poly.pdbx_seq_one_letter_code
_entity_poly.pdbx_strand_id
1 'polypeptide(L)'
;MPRIRPLIARPIIAALLLAATAAFAADFPAKPVRIITPFPPGGSVDLVARLLASDLAKAWSQQVVVDNRAGASGNIGTELAKNAAPDGYTLVSNTLPFVTNQFVYSKMPYDPLTDFTPI
;
A
#
# COMPACT_ATOMS: atom_id res chain seq x y z
N MET A 1 15.13 -25.09 -58.28
CA MET A 1 14.55 -25.03 -56.93
C MET A 1 14.76 -23.64 -56.37
N PRO A 2 13.75 -22.79 -56.22
CA PRO A 2 13.90 -21.45 -55.68
C PRO A 2 13.95 -21.50 -54.16
N ARG A 3 15.04 -20.93 -53.60
CA ARG A 3 15.22 -20.74 -52.14
C ARG A 3 14.31 -19.61 -51.67
N ILE A 4 13.28 -19.94 -50.92
CA ILE A 4 12.42 -18.97 -50.23
C ILE A 4 13.23 -18.33 -49.09
N ARG A 5 13.54 -17.03 -49.21
CA ARG A 5 14.24 -16.25 -48.17
C ARG A 5 13.23 -15.87 -47.06
N PRO A 6 13.50 -16.20 -45.79
CA PRO A 6 12.59 -15.83 -44.69
C PRO A 6 12.89 -14.37 -44.23
N LEU A 7 12.57 -13.38 -45.11
CA LEU A 7 12.88 -11.98 -44.82
C LEU A 7 11.69 -11.23 -44.16
N ILE A 8 10.51 -11.84 -44.14
CA ILE A 8 9.28 -11.16 -43.69
C ILE A 8 8.93 -11.47 -42.22
N ALA A 9 9.50 -12.51 -41.63
CA ALA A 9 9.17 -12.92 -40.25
C ALA A 9 9.81 -12.02 -39.15
N ARG A 10 10.91 -11.31 -39.46
CA ARG A 10 11.64 -10.50 -38.48
C ARG A 10 10.89 -9.26 -37.95
N PRO A 11 10.22 -8.44 -38.76
CA PRO A 11 9.51 -7.27 -38.25
C PRO A 11 8.23 -7.63 -37.48
N ILE A 12 7.58 -8.76 -37.77
CA ILE A 12 6.35 -9.18 -37.09
C ILE A 12 6.66 -9.62 -35.65
N ILE A 13 7.76 -10.33 -35.42
CA ILE A 13 8.17 -10.76 -34.08
C ILE A 13 8.60 -9.56 -33.23
N ALA A 14 9.29 -8.58 -33.80
CA ALA A 14 9.65 -7.35 -33.10
C ALA A 14 8.43 -6.50 -32.71
N ALA A 15 7.41 -6.42 -33.57
CA ALA A 15 6.17 -5.72 -33.29
C ALA A 15 5.32 -6.41 -32.19
N LEU A 16 5.30 -7.74 -32.15
CA LEU A 16 4.63 -8.49 -31.09
C LEU A 16 5.31 -8.33 -29.72
N LEU A 17 6.64 -8.25 -29.68
CA LEU A 17 7.40 -8.04 -28.44
C LEU A 17 7.23 -6.60 -27.89
N LEU A 18 7.10 -5.60 -28.75
CA LEU A 18 6.81 -4.23 -28.33
C LEU A 18 5.38 -4.04 -27.80
N ALA A 19 4.40 -4.77 -28.32
CA ALA A 19 3.02 -4.71 -27.86
C ALA A 19 2.82 -5.34 -26.47
N ALA A 20 3.67 -6.30 -26.08
CA ALA A 20 3.58 -6.97 -24.78
C ALA A 20 4.03 -6.09 -23.59
N THR A 21 4.80 -5.03 -23.83
CA THR A 21 5.31 -4.16 -22.76
C THR A 21 4.38 -3.02 -22.37
N ALA A 22 3.32 -2.76 -23.13
CA ALA A 22 2.33 -1.71 -22.87
C ALA A 22 1.23 -2.09 -21.87
N ALA A 23 1.19 -3.34 -21.39
CA ALA A 23 0.04 -3.88 -20.65
C ALA A 23 0.09 -3.75 -19.12
N PHE A 24 1.09 -3.09 -18.51
CA PHE A 24 1.29 -3.13 -17.05
C PHE A 24 1.40 -1.79 -16.32
N ALA A 25 0.92 -0.70 -16.88
CA ALA A 25 0.68 0.48 -16.08
C ALA A 25 -0.78 0.46 -15.58
N ALA A 26 -1.12 -0.43 -14.66
CA ALA A 26 -2.35 -0.30 -13.91
C ALA A 26 -2.25 0.98 -13.08
N ASP A 27 -3.12 1.97 -13.35
CA ASP A 27 -3.14 3.21 -12.57
C ASP A 27 -3.35 2.89 -11.09
N PHE A 28 -2.40 3.29 -10.26
CA PHE A 28 -2.55 3.17 -8.81
C PHE A 28 -3.42 4.33 -8.29
N PRO A 29 -4.38 4.03 -7.40
CA PRO A 29 -4.82 2.71 -6.94
C PRO A 29 -5.91 2.07 -7.82
N ALA A 30 -5.73 0.80 -8.21
CA ALA A 30 -6.72 0.03 -8.99
C ALA A 30 -7.77 -0.69 -8.12
N LYS A 31 -7.59 -0.72 -6.80
CA LYS A 31 -8.46 -1.36 -5.80
C LYS A 31 -8.55 -0.47 -4.54
N PRO A 32 -9.51 -0.70 -3.63
CA PRO A 32 -9.63 0.07 -2.41
C PRO A 32 -8.34 0.08 -1.58
N VAL A 33 -8.02 1.26 -1.04
CA VAL A 33 -6.90 1.47 -0.11
C VAL A 33 -7.43 1.43 1.32
N ARG A 34 -6.67 0.81 2.22
CA ARG A 34 -7.01 0.68 3.64
C ARG A 34 -6.08 1.51 4.50
N ILE A 35 -6.63 2.33 5.40
CA ILE A 35 -5.88 3.04 6.44
C ILE A 35 -6.17 2.37 7.78
N ILE A 36 -5.20 1.69 8.36
CA ILE A 36 -5.31 1.13 9.71
C ILE A 36 -5.04 2.25 10.72
N THR A 37 -5.98 2.45 11.64
CA THR A 37 -5.81 3.30 12.81
C THR A 37 -5.71 2.41 14.04
N PRO A 38 -4.56 2.37 14.76
CA PRO A 38 -4.37 1.48 15.89
C PRO A 38 -5.01 1.99 17.20
N PHE A 39 -6.06 2.81 17.07
CA PHE A 39 -6.79 3.41 18.19
C PHE A 39 -8.31 3.31 17.97
N PRO A 40 -9.10 3.46 19.05
CA PRO A 40 -10.57 3.42 18.97
C PRO A 40 -11.13 4.49 18.03
N PRO A 41 -12.28 4.23 17.39
CA PRO A 41 -12.97 5.22 16.57
C PRO A 41 -13.40 6.44 17.40
N GLY A 42 -13.45 7.60 16.75
CA GLY A 42 -13.85 8.88 17.38
C GLY A 42 -12.71 9.64 18.07
N GLY A 43 -11.51 9.07 18.15
CA GLY A 43 -10.33 9.78 18.64
C GLY A 43 -9.68 10.68 17.57
N SER A 44 -8.70 11.48 17.98
CA SER A 44 -7.99 12.43 17.08
C SER A 44 -7.34 11.72 15.87
N VAL A 45 -6.76 10.55 16.07
CA VAL A 45 -6.14 9.76 15.00
C VAL A 45 -7.18 9.28 13.99
N ASP A 46 -8.33 8.81 14.47
CA ASP A 46 -9.44 8.36 13.64
C ASP A 46 -10.00 9.51 12.81
N LEU A 47 -10.18 10.69 13.45
CA LEU A 47 -10.68 11.88 12.76
C LEU A 47 -9.74 12.30 11.62
N VAL A 48 -8.45 12.37 11.88
CA VAL A 48 -7.43 12.72 10.85
C VAL A 48 -7.43 11.67 9.74
N ALA A 49 -7.46 10.38 10.08
CA ALA A 49 -7.49 9.30 9.09
C ALA A 49 -8.73 9.36 8.19
N ARG A 50 -9.93 9.71 8.75
CA ARG A 50 -11.17 9.85 7.96
C ARG A 50 -11.16 11.07 7.06
N LEU A 51 -10.61 12.20 7.51
CA LEU A 51 -10.44 13.39 6.66
C LEU A 51 -9.51 13.06 5.49
N LEU A 52 -8.36 12.46 5.77
CA LEU A 52 -7.41 12.04 4.74
C LEU A 52 -8.05 11.02 3.78
N ALA A 53 -8.75 10.02 4.30
CA ALA A 53 -9.45 9.02 3.49
C ALA A 53 -10.46 9.64 2.53
N SER A 54 -11.22 10.65 3.00
CA SER A 54 -12.19 11.38 2.18
C SER A 54 -11.52 12.11 1.02
N ASP A 55 -10.41 12.78 1.28
CA ASP A 55 -9.71 13.57 0.25
C ASP A 55 -8.95 12.67 -0.73
N LEU A 56 -8.31 11.61 -0.25
CA LEU A 56 -7.68 10.62 -1.10
C LEU A 56 -8.69 9.87 -1.98
N ALA A 57 -9.87 9.54 -1.44
CA ALA A 57 -10.91 8.89 -2.23
C ALA A 57 -11.39 9.77 -3.39
N LYS A 58 -11.48 11.07 -3.19
CA LYS A 58 -11.80 12.04 -4.26
C LYS A 58 -10.68 12.12 -5.29
N ALA A 59 -9.43 12.27 -4.82
CA ALA A 59 -8.26 12.43 -5.67
C ALA A 59 -7.99 11.20 -6.56
N TRP A 60 -8.19 10.01 -6.01
CA TRP A 60 -7.92 8.75 -6.69
C TRP A 60 -9.13 8.15 -7.40
N SER A 61 -10.34 8.72 -7.22
CA SER A 61 -11.60 8.11 -7.68
C SER A 61 -11.73 6.64 -7.24
N GLN A 62 -11.21 6.32 -6.04
CA GLN A 62 -11.14 4.98 -5.50
C GLN A 62 -11.51 4.99 -4.01
N GLN A 63 -12.10 3.91 -3.53
CA GLN A 63 -12.50 3.80 -2.13
C GLN A 63 -11.27 3.79 -1.20
N VAL A 64 -11.32 4.58 -0.12
CA VAL A 64 -10.35 4.55 0.98
C VAL A 64 -11.07 4.24 2.28
N VAL A 65 -10.72 3.14 2.93
CA VAL A 65 -11.41 2.60 4.11
C VAL A 65 -10.55 2.79 5.35
N VAL A 66 -11.11 3.42 6.39
CA VAL A 66 -10.47 3.50 7.71
C VAL A 66 -10.88 2.28 8.54
N ASP A 67 -9.89 1.56 9.06
CA ASP A 67 -10.05 0.35 9.85
C ASP A 67 -9.41 0.52 11.23
N ASN A 68 -10.24 0.62 12.26
CA ASN A 68 -9.79 0.81 13.63
C ASN A 68 -9.40 -0.54 14.27
N ARG A 69 -8.12 -0.66 14.68
CA ARG A 69 -7.56 -1.85 15.32
C ARG A 69 -6.86 -1.50 16.61
N ALA A 70 -7.64 -1.14 17.61
CA ALA A 70 -7.14 -0.73 18.92
C ALA A 70 -6.60 -1.91 19.73
N GLY A 71 -5.67 -1.60 20.64
CA GLY A 71 -5.15 -2.53 21.64
C GLY A 71 -3.64 -2.40 21.85
N ALA A 72 -3.19 -2.70 23.07
CA ALA A 72 -1.79 -2.66 23.50
C ALA A 72 -1.08 -1.34 23.10
N SER A 73 -1.70 -0.20 23.40
CA SER A 73 -1.20 1.13 23.03
C SER A 73 -0.90 1.30 21.55
N GLY A 74 -1.69 0.65 20.69
CA GLY A 74 -1.54 0.69 19.23
C GLY A 74 -0.67 -0.42 18.63
N ASN A 75 -0.04 -1.26 19.43
CA ASN A 75 0.83 -2.31 18.92
C ASN A 75 0.08 -3.32 18.05
N ILE A 76 -1.18 -3.69 18.40
CA ILE A 76 -1.96 -4.66 17.65
C ILE A 76 -2.24 -4.17 16.22
N GLY A 77 -2.74 -2.95 16.08
CA GLY A 77 -3.05 -2.40 14.76
C GLY A 77 -1.79 -2.13 13.93
N THR A 78 -0.69 -1.72 14.59
CA THR A 78 0.59 -1.47 13.92
C THR A 78 1.22 -2.78 13.42
N GLU A 79 1.16 -3.86 14.20
CA GLU A 79 1.62 -5.18 13.78
C GLU A 79 0.80 -5.70 12.58
N LEU A 80 -0.50 -5.47 12.59
CA LEU A 80 -1.36 -5.84 11.46
C LEU A 80 -0.95 -5.10 10.18
N ALA A 81 -0.60 -3.81 10.28
CA ALA A 81 -0.11 -3.02 9.15
C ALA A 81 1.25 -3.51 8.65
N LYS A 82 2.19 -3.81 9.55
CA LYS A 82 3.50 -4.39 9.22
C LYS A 82 3.37 -5.69 8.42
N ASN A 83 2.44 -6.56 8.82
CA ASN A 83 2.24 -7.87 8.20
C ASN A 83 1.41 -7.81 6.89
N ALA A 84 0.93 -6.64 6.49
CA ALA A 84 0.27 -6.45 5.21
C ALA A 84 1.26 -6.48 4.03
N ALA A 85 0.75 -6.74 2.82
CA ALA A 85 1.57 -6.67 1.63
C ALA A 85 2.14 -5.25 1.44
N PRO A 86 3.43 -5.09 1.11
CA PRO A 86 4.07 -3.78 0.92
C PRO A 86 3.78 -3.21 -0.49
N ASP A 87 2.50 -3.22 -0.89
CA ASP A 87 2.04 -2.82 -2.22
C ASP A 87 1.40 -1.41 -2.26
N GLY A 88 1.45 -0.67 -1.13
CA GLY A 88 0.87 0.66 -1.00
C GLY A 88 -0.64 0.68 -0.72
N TYR A 89 -1.33 -0.47 -0.69
CA TYR A 89 -2.77 -0.54 -0.43
C TYR A 89 -3.15 -0.63 1.04
N THR A 90 -2.17 -0.79 1.93
CA THR A 90 -2.38 -0.71 3.39
C THR A 90 -1.47 0.36 3.97
N LEU A 91 -2.07 1.38 4.54
CA LEU A 91 -1.42 2.47 5.23
C LEU A 91 -1.69 2.35 6.73
N VAL A 92 -0.85 2.95 7.56
CA VAL A 92 -1.10 3.08 9.00
C VAL A 92 -1.06 4.54 9.40
N SER A 93 -2.09 5.00 10.13
CA SER A 93 -2.11 6.31 10.76
C SER A 93 -1.84 6.14 12.25
N ASN A 94 -0.71 6.62 12.72
CA ASN A 94 -0.24 6.40 14.09
C ASN A 94 0.12 7.72 14.80
N THR A 95 0.57 7.62 16.05
CA THR A 95 0.98 8.74 16.88
C THR A 95 2.25 8.39 17.67
N LEU A 96 2.60 9.21 18.66
CA LEU A 96 3.82 9.05 19.46
C LEU A 96 4.08 7.63 20.00
N PRO A 97 3.08 6.84 20.47
CA PRO A 97 3.27 5.44 20.85
C PRO A 97 3.96 4.57 19.81
N PHE A 98 3.81 4.89 18.52
CA PHE A 98 4.49 4.17 17.45
C PHE A 98 6.00 4.02 17.66
N VAL A 99 6.64 5.09 18.14
CA VAL A 99 8.09 5.10 18.41
C VAL A 99 8.43 4.92 19.89
N THR A 100 7.55 5.32 20.81
CA THR A 100 7.87 5.28 22.26
C THR A 100 7.58 3.93 22.91
N ASN A 101 6.74 3.10 22.34
CA ASN A 101 6.39 1.79 22.89
C ASN A 101 7.61 0.86 23.04
N GLN A 102 8.65 1.02 22.23
CA GLN A 102 9.89 0.27 22.36
C GLN A 102 10.62 0.48 23.73
N PHE A 103 10.33 1.58 24.41
CA PHE A 103 10.89 1.87 25.73
C PHE A 103 9.99 1.39 26.88
N VAL A 104 8.75 1.00 26.58
CA VAL A 104 7.74 0.59 27.55
C VAL A 104 7.51 -0.93 27.52
N TYR A 105 7.54 -1.52 26.34
CA TYR A 105 7.30 -2.95 26.15
C TYR A 105 8.62 -3.71 26.01
N SER A 106 8.77 -4.78 26.77
CA SER A 106 9.95 -5.65 26.72
C SER A 106 10.12 -6.40 25.39
N LYS A 107 9.02 -6.57 24.66
CA LYS A 107 9.00 -7.19 23.32
C LYS A 107 8.11 -6.39 22.40
N MET A 108 8.68 -5.85 21.33
CA MET A 108 7.94 -5.16 20.28
C MET A 108 7.64 -6.09 19.11
N PRO A 109 6.42 -6.04 18.55
CA PRO A 109 6.06 -6.83 17.36
C PRO A 109 6.55 -6.19 16.05
N TYR A 110 7.08 -4.97 16.09
CA TYR A 110 7.57 -4.23 14.93
C TYR A 110 8.76 -3.33 15.29
N ASP A 111 9.53 -2.96 14.30
CA ASP A 111 10.56 -1.92 14.35
C ASP A 111 10.05 -0.66 13.63
N PRO A 112 9.88 0.48 14.32
CA PRO A 112 9.36 1.71 13.71
C PRO A 112 10.28 2.31 12.65
N LEU A 113 11.56 1.96 12.62
CA LEU A 113 12.55 2.53 11.70
C LEU A 113 12.72 1.72 10.42
N THR A 114 12.51 0.40 10.49
CA THR A 114 12.84 -0.51 9.39
C THR A 114 11.63 -1.18 8.75
N ASP A 115 10.52 -1.33 9.49
CA ASP A 115 9.35 -2.07 9.01
C ASP A 115 8.34 -1.22 8.21
N PHE A 116 8.52 0.10 8.17
CA PHE A 116 7.58 1.03 7.53
C PHE A 116 8.29 2.02 6.63
N THR A 117 7.64 2.39 5.54
CA THR A 117 8.06 3.50 4.67
C THR A 117 7.20 4.72 5.01
N PRO A 118 7.76 5.83 5.49
CA PRO A 118 7.02 7.05 5.75
C PRO A 118 6.55 7.70 4.44
N ILE A 119 5.37 8.31 4.49
CA ILE A 119 4.76 9.04 3.37
C ILE A 119 4.35 10.44 3.83
#